data_0870d83b82d7bf0e88f2536d20065b22
#
_entry.id   0870d83b82d7bf0e88f2536d20065b22
#
_cell.length_a   1.000
_cell.length_b   1.000
_cell.length_c   1.000
_cell.angle_alpha   90.00
_cell.angle_beta   90.00
_cell.angle_gamma   90.00
#
_symmetry.space_group_name_H-M   'P 1'
#
loop_
_entity.id
_entity.type
_entity.pdbx_description
1 polymer ?
#
loop_
_entity_poly.entity_id
_entity_poly.type
_entity_poly.pdbx_seq_one_letter_code
_entity_poly.pdbx_strand_id
1 'polypeptide(L)'
;MRILENIISDRGSRYAVSGADVSSAEDVKKFIKALCRNKKFAKATHNSWVVLLPVGPLKNDDGEAGAGMVILRMLEREGRVGHVVCVTRWFGGKHLGGDRFRHVAEAVRVYLGDAAGGSN
;
A
#
# COMPACT_ATOMS: atom_id res chain seq x y z
N MET A 1 -10.71 7.70 -3.35
CA MET A 1 -9.39 7.29 -2.83
C MET A 1 -9.32 7.60 -1.34
N ARG A 2 -8.83 6.65 -0.58
CA ARG A 2 -8.69 6.78 0.86
C ARG A 2 -7.21 6.76 1.21
N ILE A 3 -6.76 7.68 2.07
CA ILE A 3 -5.36 7.77 2.47
C ILE A 3 -5.28 7.86 3.99
N LEU A 4 -4.45 7.01 4.58
CA LEU A 4 -4.12 7.05 6.00
C LEU A 4 -2.64 7.38 6.12
N GLU A 5 -2.34 8.57 6.65
CA GLU A 5 -0.97 9.05 6.75
C GLU A 5 -0.41 8.83 8.15
N ASN A 6 0.92 8.83 8.24
CA ASN A 6 1.67 8.76 9.50
C ASN A 6 1.26 7.59 10.39
N ILE A 7 1.02 6.44 9.75
CA ILE A 7 0.52 5.26 10.48
C ILE A 7 1.64 4.51 11.19
N ILE A 8 2.87 4.63 10.69
CA ILE A 8 4.05 3.98 11.30
C ILE A 8 5.24 4.92 11.13
N SER A 9 6.05 5.00 12.17
CA SER A 9 7.33 5.70 12.14
C SER A 9 8.36 4.81 12.83
N ASP A 10 9.48 4.55 12.17
CA ASP A 10 10.54 3.70 12.72
C ASP A 10 11.89 4.14 12.16
N ARG A 11 12.80 4.46 13.05
CA ARG A 11 14.18 4.86 12.70
C ARG A 11 14.22 5.90 11.57
N GLY A 12 13.29 6.87 11.62
CA GLY A 12 13.18 7.95 10.65
C GLY A 12 12.35 7.61 9.41
N SER A 13 12.12 6.35 9.12
CA SER A 13 11.21 5.97 8.03
C SER A 13 9.78 6.20 8.45
N ARG A 14 8.97 6.67 7.50
CA ARG A 14 7.54 6.90 7.75
C ARG A 14 6.73 6.16 6.69
N TYR A 15 5.53 5.74 7.11
CA TYR A 15 4.64 4.97 6.25
C TYR A 15 3.25 5.59 6.18
N ALA A 16 2.66 5.46 5.01
CA ALA A 16 1.25 5.73 4.77
C ALA A 16 0.67 4.56 4.00
N VAL A 17 -0.63 4.42 4.05
CA VAL A 17 -1.33 3.41 3.25
C VAL A 17 -2.54 4.05 2.60
N SER A 18 -2.83 3.66 1.37
CA SER A 18 -3.93 4.24 0.60
C SER A 18 -4.56 3.15 -0.26
N GLY A 19 -5.74 3.46 -0.77
CA GLY A 19 -6.43 2.53 -1.63
C GLY A 19 -7.65 3.13 -2.30
N ALA A 20 -8.21 2.38 -3.22
CA ALA A 20 -9.42 2.76 -3.95
C ALA A 20 -10.00 1.53 -4.64
N ASP A 21 -11.30 1.57 -4.91
CA ASP A 21 -11.94 0.55 -5.73
C ASP A 21 -11.48 0.71 -7.16
N VAL A 22 -11.08 -0.40 -7.78
CA VAL A 22 -10.61 -0.44 -9.17
C VAL A 22 -11.12 -1.71 -9.82
N SER A 23 -11.31 -1.65 -11.13
CA SER A 23 -11.81 -2.81 -11.89
C SER A 23 -10.85 -3.23 -13.01
N SER A 24 -9.76 -2.50 -13.21
CA SER A 24 -8.83 -2.75 -14.32
C SER A 24 -7.45 -2.24 -14.00
N ALA A 25 -6.47 -2.66 -14.79
CA ALA A 25 -5.11 -2.14 -14.72
C ALA A 25 -5.09 -0.63 -14.99
N GLU A 26 -5.96 -0.18 -15.88
CA GLU A 26 -6.05 1.24 -16.23
C GLU A 26 -6.50 2.07 -15.03
N ASP A 27 -7.45 1.54 -14.25
CA ASP A 27 -7.90 2.20 -13.03
C ASP A 27 -6.78 2.31 -12.01
N VAL A 28 -5.92 1.29 -11.92
CA VAL A 28 -4.76 1.33 -11.02
C VAL A 28 -3.82 2.46 -11.42
N LYS A 29 -3.56 2.62 -12.72
CA LYS A 29 -2.73 3.71 -13.20
C LYS A 29 -3.30 5.06 -12.83
N LYS A 30 -4.62 5.22 -12.98
CA LYS A 30 -5.31 6.45 -12.58
C LYS A 30 -5.19 6.71 -11.08
N PHE A 31 -5.30 5.65 -10.27
CA PHE A 31 -5.13 5.75 -8.83
C PHE A 31 -3.74 6.24 -8.46
N ILE A 32 -2.69 5.61 -9.01
CA ILE A 32 -1.30 6.00 -8.73
C ILE A 32 -1.04 7.43 -9.18
N LYS A 33 -1.55 7.80 -10.35
CA LYS A 33 -1.40 9.15 -10.86
C LYS A 33 -2.07 10.16 -9.93
N ALA A 34 -3.27 9.85 -9.46
CA ALA A 34 -3.99 10.73 -8.53
C ALA A 34 -3.26 10.85 -7.19
N LEU A 35 -2.75 9.73 -6.66
CA LEU A 35 -1.97 9.73 -5.42
C LEU A 35 -0.74 10.63 -5.56
N CYS A 36 -0.01 10.50 -6.68
CA CYS A 36 1.24 11.21 -6.90
C CYS A 36 1.06 12.66 -7.38
N ARG A 37 -0.17 13.14 -7.57
CA ARG A 37 -0.43 14.58 -7.72
C ARG A 37 -0.04 15.32 -6.45
N ASN A 38 -0.15 14.67 -5.31
CA ASN A 38 0.42 15.19 -4.07
C ASN A 38 1.93 14.95 -4.15
N LYS A 39 2.70 16.03 -4.17
CA LYS A 39 4.17 15.97 -4.33
C LYS A 39 4.83 15.14 -3.23
N LYS A 40 4.26 15.13 -2.05
CA LYS A 40 4.76 14.32 -0.94
C LYS A 40 4.81 12.84 -1.33
N PHE A 41 3.74 12.33 -1.95
CA PHE A 41 3.68 10.94 -2.39
C PHE A 41 4.52 10.69 -3.64
N ALA A 42 4.56 11.66 -4.56
CA ALA A 42 5.41 11.55 -5.73
C ALA A 42 6.89 11.44 -5.36
N LYS A 43 7.30 12.05 -4.25
CA LYS A 43 8.69 12.04 -3.78
C LYS A 43 8.97 10.90 -2.81
N ALA A 44 8.00 10.06 -2.53
CA ALA A 44 8.20 8.93 -1.63
C ALA A 44 9.25 7.97 -2.20
N THR A 45 9.91 7.26 -1.33
CA THR A 45 10.93 6.29 -1.72
C THR A 45 10.29 5.10 -2.43
N HIS A 46 9.15 4.64 -1.92
CA HIS A 46 8.43 3.50 -2.49
C HIS A 46 6.93 3.72 -2.37
N ASN A 47 6.21 3.37 -3.42
CA ASN A 47 4.76 3.27 -3.44
C ASN A 47 4.42 1.86 -3.94
N SER A 48 4.47 0.87 -3.05
CA SER A 48 4.22 -0.53 -3.37
C SER A 48 2.73 -0.79 -3.39
N TRP A 49 2.21 -1.42 -4.44
CA TRP A 49 0.77 -1.61 -4.54
C TRP A 49 0.39 -2.99 -5.09
N VAL A 50 -0.80 -3.44 -4.72
CA VAL A 50 -1.37 -4.72 -5.19
C VAL A 50 -2.87 -4.57 -5.33
N VAL A 51 -3.43 -5.27 -6.31
CA VAL A 51 -4.88 -5.45 -6.45
C VAL A 51 -5.17 -6.87 -6.92
N LEU A 52 -6.25 -7.45 -6.39
CA LEU A 52 -6.80 -8.70 -6.90
C LEU A 52 -7.90 -8.37 -7.89
N LEU A 53 -7.70 -8.72 -9.14
CA LEU A 53 -8.71 -8.58 -10.20
C LEU A 53 -9.24 -9.96 -10.58
N PRO A 54 -10.42 -10.05 -11.22
CA PRO A 54 -10.91 -11.35 -11.68
C PRO A 54 -9.95 -12.08 -12.61
N VAL A 55 -9.17 -11.34 -13.40
CA VAL A 55 -8.17 -11.93 -14.30
C VAL A 55 -6.90 -12.37 -13.58
N GLY A 56 -6.74 -12.00 -12.32
CA GLY A 56 -5.58 -12.33 -11.51
C GLY A 56 -5.00 -11.12 -10.82
N PRO A 57 -4.01 -11.34 -9.95
CA PRO A 57 -3.40 -10.24 -9.21
C PRO A 57 -2.48 -9.40 -10.07
N LEU A 58 -2.45 -8.10 -9.79
CA LEU A 58 -1.44 -7.19 -10.30
C LEU A 58 -0.70 -6.61 -9.10
N LYS A 59 0.63 -6.51 -9.20
CA LYS A 59 1.43 -5.98 -8.11
C LYS A 59 2.67 -5.25 -8.61
N ASN A 60 3.17 -4.34 -7.80
CA ASN A 60 4.40 -3.62 -8.07
C ASN A 60 5.08 -3.28 -6.75
N ASP A 61 6.28 -3.80 -6.54
CA ASP A 61 7.08 -3.51 -5.35
C ASP A 61 7.55 -2.06 -5.30
N ASP A 62 7.69 -1.43 -6.44
CA ASP A 62 8.22 -0.07 -6.57
C ASP A 62 9.53 0.10 -5.79
N GLY A 63 10.43 -0.87 -5.95
CA GLY A 63 11.75 -0.84 -5.34
C GLY A 63 11.82 -1.37 -3.90
N GLU A 64 10.69 -1.60 -3.23
CA GLU A 64 10.67 -2.24 -1.91
C GLU A 64 10.53 -3.74 -2.13
N ALA A 65 11.65 -4.39 -2.43
CA ALA A 65 11.65 -5.81 -2.83
C ALA A 65 10.88 -6.68 -1.83
N GLY A 66 9.88 -7.41 -2.33
CA GLY A 66 9.05 -8.31 -1.51
C GLY A 66 7.79 -7.68 -0.93
N ALA A 67 7.67 -6.35 -0.97
CA ALA A 67 6.50 -5.67 -0.39
C ALA A 67 5.20 -6.09 -1.08
N GLY A 68 5.23 -6.20 -2.41
CA GLY A 68 4.04 -6.62 -3.16
C GLY A 68 3.52 -7.97 -2.73
N MET A 69 4.41 -8.91 -2.44
CA MET A 69 4.00 -10.24 -2.00
C MET A 69 3.35 -10.23 -0.63
N VAL A 70 3.87 -9.39 0.27
CA VAL A 70 3.27 -9.23 1.61
C VAL A 70 1.84 -8.72 1.48
N ILE A 71 1.66 -7.66 0.68
CA ILE A 71 0.34 -7.06 0.46
C ILE A 71 -0.61 -8.08 -0.19
N LEU A 72 -0.12 -8.78 -1.22
CA LEU A 72 -0.91 -9.76 -1.97
C LEU A 72 -1.48 -10.84 -1.06
N ARG A 73 -0.64 -11.42 -0.20
CA ARG A 73 -1.07 -12.48 0.70
C ARG A 73 -2.15 -12.01 1.65
N MET A 74 -2.07 -10.77 2.11
CA MET A 74 -3.07 -10.21 3.01
C MET A 74 -4.40 -9.99 2.29
N LEU A 75 -4.36 -9.45 1.06
CA LEU A 75 -5.58 -9.27 0.26
C LEU A 75 -6.24 -10.60 -0.06
N GLU A 76 -5.44 -11.63 -0.38
CA GLU A 76 -5.95 -12.97 -0.63
C GLU A 76 -6.62 -13.55 0.62
N ARG A 77 -5.97 -13.42 1.76
CA ARG A 77 -6.50 -13.92 3.03
C ARG A 77 -7.83 -13.27 3.38
N GLU A 78 -7.96 -11.97 3.11
CA GLU A 78 -9.18 -11.21 3.39
C GLU A 78 -10.22 -11.34 2.28
N GLY A 79 -9.88 -11.98 1.16
CA GLY A 79 -10.77 -12.07 0.02
C GLY A 79 -11.10 -10.72 -0.59
N ARG A 80 -10.19 -9.75 -0.49
CA ARG A 80 -10.44 -8.39 -0.93
C ARG A 80 -10.14 -8.24 -2.41
N VAL A 81 -11.20 -8.29 -3.21
CA VAL A 81 -11.11 -8.20 -4.68
C VAL A 81 -11.56 -6.81 -5.14
N GLY A 82 -10.91 -6.29 -6.19
CA GLY A 82 -11.34 -5.04 -6.81
C GLY A 82 -10.98 -3.79 -6.00
N HIS A 83 -9.98 -3.88 -5.15
CA HIS A 83 -9.54 -2.74 -4.33
C HIS A 83 -8.02 -2.71 -4.30
N VAL A 84 -7.42 -1.68 -4.90
CA VAL A 84 -5.97 -1.53 -4.87
C VAL A 84 -5.55 -0.99 -3.51
N VAL A 85 -4.49 -1.58 -2.94
CA VAL A 85 -3.89 -1.11 -1.69
C VAL A 85 -2.44 -0.74 -1.97
N CYS A 86 -2.05 0.46 -1.57
CA CYS A 86 -0.70 0.99 -1.78
C CYS A 86 -0.09 1.33 -0.43
N VAL A 87 1.10 0.79 -0.17
CA VAL A 87 1.89 1.13 1.00
C VAL A 87 3.00 2.07 0.56
N THR A 88 3.02 3.26 1.13
CA THR A 88 3.99 4.31 0.81
C THR A 88 5.02 4.39 1.94
N ARG A 89 6.30 4.46 1.56
CA ARG A 89 7.38 4.62 2.53
C ARG A 89 8.29 5.77 2.14
N TRP A 90 8.62 6.59 3.11
CA TRP A 90 9.67 7.61 3.02
C TRP A 90 10.87 7.14 3.83
N PHE A 91 11.98 6.83 3.15
CA PHE A 91 13.20 6.33 3.79
C PHE A 91 13.78 7.40 4.73
N GLY A 92 14.14 6.99 5.94
CA GLY A 92 14.64 7.91 6.96
C GLY A 92 16.15 7.86 7.19
N GLY A 93 16.90 7.27 6.26
CA GLY A 93 18.35 7.23 6.36
C GLY A 93 18.91 5.97 7.01
N LYS A 94 18.07 5.12 7.60
CA LYS A 94 18.50 3.87 8.22
C LYS A 94 17.74 2.69 7.61
N HIS A 95 18.47 1.63 7.31
CA HIS A 95 17.87 0.42 6.78
C HIS A 95 17.10 -0.31 7.88
N LEU A 96 15.91 -0.80 7.54
CA LEU A 96 15.05 -1.49 8.49
C LEU A 96 15.19 -3.00 8.42
N GLY A 97 15.92 -3.51 7.42
CA GLY A 97 16.09 -4.96 7.24
C GLY A 97 14.74 -5.66 7.11
N GLY A 98 14.55 -6.76 7.84
CA GLY A 98 13.29 -7.52 7.81
C GLY A 98 12.12 -6.79 8.41
N ASP A 99 12.35 -5.78 9.26
CA ASP A 99 11.27 -5.02 9.89
C ASP A 99 10.40 -4.30 8.86
N ARG A 100 10.94 -4.00 7.68
CA ARG A 100 10.17 -3.35 6.63
C ARG A 100 8.96 -4.18 6.21
N PHE A 101 9.08 -5.51 6.21
CA PHE A 101 7.96 -6.40 5.84
C PHE A 101 6.89 -6.39 6.91
N ARG A 102 7.29 -6.34 8.17
CA ARG A 102 6.37 -6.23 9.29
C ARG A 102 5.59 -4.93 9.22
N HIS A 103 6.27 -3.84 8.84
CA HIS A 103 5.62 -2.54 8.70
C HIS A 103 4.65 -2.52 7.50
N VAL A 104 5.02 -3.15 6.39
CA VAL A 104 4.11 -3.27 5.24
C VAL A 104 2.85 -4.03 5.65
N ALA A 105 3.01 -5.15 6.35
CA ALA A 105 1.87 -5.95 6.81
C ALA A 105 1.01 -5.15 7.79
N GLU A 106 1.63 -4.43 8.72
CA GLU A 106 0.90 -3.59 9.67
C GLU A 106 0.11 -2.49 8.97
N ALA A 107 0.72 -1.85 7.98
CA ALA A 107 0.06 -0.80 7.20
C ALA A 107 -1.21 -1.34 6.51
N VAL A 108 -1.10 -2.50 5.88
CA VAL A 108 -2.24 -3.13 5.21
C VAL A 108 -3.31 -3.51 6.23
N ARG A 109 -2.90 -4.07 7.37
CA ARG A 109 -3.83 -4.46 8.42
C ARG A 109 -4.61 -3.25 8.93
N VAL A 110 -3.93 -2.15 9.18
CA VAL A 110 -4.57 -0.90 9.61
C VAL A 110 -5.57 -0.43 8.56
N TYR A 111 -5.16 -0.44 7.28
CA TYR A 111 -6.02 -0.01 6.19
C TYR A 111 -7.29 -0.86 6.08
N LEU A 112 -7.12 -2.19 6.07
CA LEU A 112 -8.24 -3.11 5.92
C LEU A 112 -9.15 -3.07 7.16
N GLY A 113 -8.58 -2.96 8.34
CA GLY A 113 -9.33 -2.82 9.59
C GLY A 113 -10.12 -1.53 9.62
N ASP A 114 -9.51 -0.43 9.20
CA ASP A 114 -10.18 0.86 9.15
C ASP A 114 -11.30 0.85 8.10
N ALA A 115 -11.04 0.26 6.93
CA ALA A 115 -12.04 0.16 5.87
C ALA A 115 -13.23 -0.71 6.28
N ALA A 116 -12.96 -1.85 6.95
CA ALA A 116 -14.00 -2.75 7.44
C ALA A 116 -14.62 -2.21 8.72
N GLY A 117 -13.79 -1.63 9.58
CA GLY A 117 -14.17 -1.16 10.90
C GLY A 117 -14.71 0.25 10.92
N GLY A 118 -14.79 0.91 9.77
CA GLY A 118 -15.44 2.21 9.69
C GLY A 118 -16.86 2.18 10.18
N SER A 119 -17.40 0.99 10.33
CA SER A 119 -18.72 0.76 10.91
C SER A 119 -18.70 0.73 12.44
N ASN A 120 -17.55 0.66 13.01
CA ASN A 120 -17.44 0.57 14.48
C ASN A 120 -17.66 1.91 15.13
#